data_5e477187c71d3dd3cee8f36b019f2dea
#
_entry.id   5e477187c71d3dd3cee8f36b019f2dea
#
_cell.length_a   1.000
_cell.length_b   1.000
_cell.length_c   1.000
_cell.angle_alpha   90.00
_cell.angle_beta   90.00
_cell.angle_gamma   90.00
#
_symmetry.space_group_name_H-M   'P 1'
#
loop_
_entity.id
_entity.type
_entity.pdbx_description
1 polymer ?
#
loop_
_entity_poly.entity_id
_entity_poly.type
_entity_poly.pdbx_seq_one_letter_code
_entity_poly.pdbx_strand_id
1 'polypeptide(L)'
;SKQVPEANDRYHRLIFEEKANNQSAEAIEGFFKEVDDTPFRAILERQLQLHYTVSNSPESYVNFIHKYPGSPSKALAVNALYHQSKQRDDFTFPDRLVSDSLAREKSIEGIDLLPFLKDEKFGFFSANDGQIVIQANLDAIDDQNLCGVSNDVLLKVTSQGNQYLMNRTGKLVRENVGDFKLLTNGIVALESTGKFGCMLVSGELILPMEYDNIELVGPNYLKAEKSGEMFLFSFLGKRMLSGTYDEITFLGGDLITLSNRGKMALLNLAELTGNAIDEKELSFMYDEVETFDQKYVLGFSGDAEILLNFRLEELIPLGIHEIYVEGAYVYTKS
;
A
#
# COMPACT_ATOMS: atom_id res chain seq x y z
N SER A 1 35.91 18.65 -23.24
CA SER A 1 34.99 18.39 -24.36
C SER A 1 33.62 18.02 -23.80
N LYS A 2 32.54 18.56 -24.38
CA LYS A 2 31.15 18.29 -23.94
C LYS A 2 30.69 16.84 -24.18
N GLN A 3 31.44 16.06 -24.94
CA GLN A 3 31.09 14.69 -25.33
C GLN A 3 31.33 13.62 -24.21
N VAL A 4 32.22 13.90 -23.26
CA VAL A 4 32.55 12.94 -22.17
C VAL A 4 31.43 12.82 -21.17
N PRO A 5 30.77 13.91 -20.67
CA PRO A 5 29.63 13.81 -19.80
C PRO A 5 28.44 13.06 -20.42
N GLU A 6 28.09 13.39 -21.68
CA GLU A 6 26.98 12.72 -22.38
C GLU A 6 27.24 11.21 -22.59
N ALA A 7 28.46 10.82 -22.90
CA ALA A 7 28.82 9.41 -23.04
C ALA A 7 28.73 8.66 -21.70
N ASN A 8 29.14 9.32 -20.60
CA ASN A 8 29.07 8.76 -19.27
C ASN A 8 27.60 8.60 -18.79
N ASP A 9 26.77 9.62 -19.00
CA ASP A 9 25.34 9.55 -18.67
C ASP A 9 24.62 8.44 -19.45
N ARG A 10 24.94 8.30 -20.73
CA ARG A 10 24.38 7.23 -21.57
C ARG A 10 24.85 5.85 -21.10
N TYR A 11 26.10 5.70 -20.71
CA TYR A 11 26.63 4.46 -20.15
C TYR A 11 25.93 4.11 -18.86
N HIS A 12 25.84 5.04 -17.90
CA HIS A 12 25.13 4.82 -16.62
C HIS A 12 23.67 4.43 -16.84
N ARG A 13 22.98 5.04 -17.80
CA ARG A 13 21.59 4.69 -18.14
C ARG A 13 21.50 3.27 -18.69
N LEU A 14 22.36 2.86 -19.61
CA LEU A 14 22.33 1.53 -20.20
C LEU A 14 22.54 0.43 -19.13
N ILE A 15 23.56 0.57 -18.29
CA ILE A 15 23.81 -0.44 -17.25
C ILE A 15 22.73 -0.43 -16.15
N PHE A 16 22.13 0.73 -15.86
CA PHE A 16 20.99 0.84 -14.97
C PHE A 16 19.80 0.05 -15.51
N GLU A 17 19.41 0.26 -16.77
CA GLU A 17 18.27 -0.43 -17.40
C GLU A 17 18.51 -1.94 -17.51
N GLU A 18 19.73 -2.37 -17.82
CA GLU A 18 20.05 -3.77 -18.04
C GLU A 18 20.21 -4.54 -16.72
N LYS A 19 20.89 -3.95 -15.72
CA LYS A 19 21.35 -4.68 -14.54
C LYS A 19 20.54 -4.42 -13.27
N ALA A 20 19.85 -3.30 -13.18
CA ALA A 20 19.29 -2.86 -11.91
C ALA A 20 17.82 -2.42 -11.97
N ASN A 21 17.37 -1.78 -13.04
CA ASN A 21 16.01 -1.25 -13.11
C ASN A 21 14.98 -2.38 -13.10
N ASN A 22 14.04 -2.36 -12.11
CA ASN A 22 13.02 -3.37 -11.89
C ASN A 22 13.56 -4.81 -11.74
N GLN A 23 14.81 -4.95 -11.33
CA GLN A 23 15.42 -6.23 -11.03
C GLN A 23 15.18 -6.65 -9.58
N SER A 24 15.67 -7.84 -9.20
CA SER A 24 15.60 -8.32 -7.82
C SER A 24 16.42 -7.45 -6.85
N ALA A 25 16.14 -7.55 -5.55
CA ALA A 25 16.90 -6.83 -4.53
C ALA A 25 18.39 -7.15 -4.61
N GLU A 26 18.75 -8.43 -4.84
CA GLU A 26 20.13 -8.89 -4.96
C GLU A 26 20.84 -8.30 -6.18
N ALA A 27 20.13 -8.18 -7.31
CA ALA A 27 20.67 -7.56 -8.53
C ALA A 27 20.95 -6.06 -8.32
N ILE A 28 20.01 -5.34 -7.68
CA ILE A 28 20.19 -3.92 -7.33
C ILE A 28 21.36 -3.74 -6.36
N GLU A 29 21.48 -4.58 -5.33
CA GLU A 29 22.59 -4.55 -4.38
C GLU A 29 23.94 -4.92 -5.02
N GLY A 30 23.92 -5.87 -5.97
CA GLY A 30 25.07 -6.19 -6.80
C GLY A 30 25.52 -4.99 -7.64
N PHE A 31 24.58 -4.30 -8.26
CA PHE A 31 24.86 -3.09 -9.03
C PHE A 31 25.50 -1.98 -8.18
N PHE A 32 25.04 -1.76 -6.94
CA PHE A 32 25.67 -0.76 -6.04
C PHE A 32 27.13 -1.11 -5.64
N LYS A 33 27.51 -2.39 -5.70
CA LYS A 33 28.89 -2.79 -5.48
C LYS A 33 29.79 -2.53 -6.69
N GLU A 34 29.20 -2.57 -7.90
CA GLU A 34 29.92 -2.29 -9.15
C GLU A 34 29.97 -0.80 -9.47
N VAL A 35 28.90 -0.05 -9.12
CA VAL A 35 28.73 1.38 -9.44
C VAL A 35 28.35 2.14 -8.18
N ASP A 36 29.36 2.64 -7.47
CA ASP A 36 29.17 3.32 -6.18
C ASP A 36 28.46 4.67 -6.31
N ASP A 37 28.78 5.45 -7.34
CA ASP A 37 28.16 6.76 -7.63
C ASP A 37 27.30 6.69 -8.89
N THR A 38 25.99 6.46 -8.71
CA THR A 38 25.01 6.43 -9.79
C THR A 38 23.95 7.51 -9.62
N PRO A 39 23.59 8.25 -10.69
CA PRO A 39 22.48 9.22 -10.64
C PRO A 39 21.11 8.55 -10.38
N PHE A 40 21.02 7.24 -10.52
CA PHE A 40 19.79 6.46 -10.31
C PHE A 40 19.66 5.89 -8.89
N ARG A 41 20.58 6.23 -7.96
CA ARG A 41 20.60 5.69 -6.60
C ARG A 41 19.26 5.84 -5.89
N ALA A 42 18.64 7.01 -5.92
CA ALA A 42 17.36 7.26 -5.26
C ALA A 42 16.21 6.37 -5.80
N ILE A 43 16.19 6.13 -7.12
CA ILE A 43 15.21 5.26 -7.77
C ILE A 43 15.42 3.82 -7.32
N LEU A 44 16.67 3.35 -7.33
CA LEU A 44 17.02 1.99 -6.94
C LEU A 44 16.79 1.74 -5.44
N GLU A 45 17.09 2.70 -4.59
CA GLU A 45 16.78 2.59 -3.15
C GLU A 45 15.28 2.57 -2.89
N ARG A 46 14.45 3.27 -3.70
CA ARG A 46 13.01 3.14 -3.64
C ARG A 46 12.56 1.73 -4.06
N GLN A 47 13.14 1.15 -5.10
CA GLN A 47 12.85 -0.22 -5.52
C GLN A 47 13.26 -1.22 -4.43
N LEU A 48 14.45 -1.06 -3.82
CA LEU A 48 14.87 -1.87 -2.68
C LEU A 48 13.89 -1.77 -1.50
N GLN A 49 13.44 -0.57 -1.16
CA GLN A 49 12.42 -0.41 -0.13
C GLN A 49 11.18 -1.24 -0.44
N LEU A 50 10.66 -1.17 -1.67
CA LEU A 50 9.50 -1.93 -2.10
C LEU A 50 9.73 -3.45 -2.01
N HIS A 51 10.94 -3.94 -2.33
CA HIS A 51 11.30 -5.35 -2.17
C HIS A 51 11.33 -5.78 -0.70
N TYR A 52 12.01 -5.00 0.15
CA TYR A 52 12.15 -5.33 1.57
C TYR A 52 10.83 -5.27 2.33
N THR A 53 9.92 -4.38 1.96
CA THR A 53 8.68 -4.13 2.69
C THR A 53 7.44 -4.81 2.08
N VAL A 54 7.63 -5.75 1.15
CA VAL A 54 6.52 -6.42 0.46
C VAL A 54 5.59 -7.19 1.40
N SER A 55 6.15 -7.82 2.44
CA SER A 55 5.37 -8.55 3.45
C SER A 55 4.57 -7.64 4.38
N ASN A 56 4.80 -6.33 4.32
CA ASN A 56 4.22 -5.33 5.23
C ASN A 56 4.35 -5.70 6.71
N SER A 57 5.39 -6.46 7.11
CA SER A 57 5.67 -6.76 8.52
C SER A 57 6.55 -5.70 9.16
N PRO A 58 6.41 -5.42 10.48
CA PRO A 58 7.29 -4.46 11.19
C PRO A 58 8.76 -4.77 11.01
N GLU A 59 9.14 -6.04 11.03
CA GLU A 59 10.52 -6.51 10.86
C GLU A 59 11.07 -6.14 9.49
N SER A 60 10.25 -6.21 8.45
CA SER A 60 10.63 -5.87 7.08
C SER A 60 11.01 -4.38 6.95
N TYR A 61 10.25 -3.50 7.58
CA TYR A 61 10.55 -2.07 7.64
C TYR A 61 11.81 -1.77 8.45
N VAL A 62 11.93 -2.38 9.65
CA VAL A 62 13.11 -2.22 10.51
C VAL A 62 14.37 -2.68 9.79
N ASN A 63 14.32 -3.81 9.09
CA ASN A 63 15.44 -4.33 8.30
C ASN A 63 15.87 -3.36 7.20
N PHE A 64 14.91 -2.82 6.43
CA PHE A 64 15.22 -1.81 5.41
C PHE A 64 15.85 -0.55 6.02
N ILE A 65 15.24 0.01 7.08
CA ILE A 65 15.72 1.23 7.75
C ILE A 65 17.15 1.06 8.28
N HIS A 66 17.47 -0.10 8.82
CA HIS A 66 18.82 -0.40 9.33
C HIS A 66 19.84 -0.58 8.21
N LYS A 67 19.45 -1.25 7.14
CA LYS A 67 20.35 -1.55 6.02
C LYS A 67 20.64 -0.30 5.18
N TYR A 68 19.67 0.61 5.08
CA TYR A 68 19.76 1.82 4.25
C TYR A 68 19.47 3.09 5.05
N PRO A 69 20.29 3.41 6.08
CA PRO A 69 20.01 4.54 7.00
C PRO A 69 20.05 5.92 6.32
N GLY A 70 20.79 6.06 5.21
CA GLY A 70 20.91 7.28 4.39
C GLY A 70 19.91 7.38 3.24
N SER A 71 19.04 6.38 3.05
CA SER A 71 18.11 6.37 1.93
C SER A 71 17.06 7.47 2.04
N PRO A 72 16.74 8.20 0.92
CA PRO A 72 15.63 9.12 0.88
C PRO A 72 14.27 8.41 1.11
N SER A 73 14.18 7.09 0.84
CA SER A 73 13.00 6.27 1.09
C SER A 73 12.82 5.87 2.57
N LYS A 74 13.79 6.16 3.43
CA LYS A 74 13.73 5.85 4.87
C LYS A 74 12.53 6.51 5.56
N ALA A 75 12.27 7.80 5.26
CA ALA A 75 11.18 8.54 5.89
C ALA A 75 9.83 7.87 5.64
N LEU A 76 9.58 7.42 4.41
CA LEU A 76 8.37 6.70 4.05
C LEU A 76 8.26 5.35 4.79
N ALA A 77 9.36 4.61 4.88
CA ALA A 77 9.38 3.34 5.63
C ALA A 77 9.11 3.56 7.13
N VAL A 78 9.67 4.61 7.73
CA VAL A 78 9.44 4.99 9.14
C VAL A 78 7.98 5.37 9.36
N ASN A 79 7.39 6.19 8.49
CA ASN A 79 5.98 6.59 8.58
C ASN A 79 5.04 5.39 8.45
N ALA A 80 5.27 4.51 7.46
CA ALA A 80 4.49 3.29 7.30
C ALA A 80 4.57 2.39 8.54
N LEU A 81 5.77 2.16 9.07
CA LEU A 81 5.99 1.40 10.30
C LEU A 81 5.27 2.01 11.51
N TYR A 82 5.29 3.33 11.64
CA TYR A 82 4.60 4.03 12.73
C TYR A 82 3.09 3.80 12.69
N HIS A 83 2.46 4.03 11.54
CA HIS A 83 1.02 3.83 11.39
C HIS A 83 0.60 2.36 11.56
N GLN A 84 1.45 1.43 11.10
CA GLN A 84 1.22 0.01 11.30
C GLN A 84 1.30 -0.39 12.77
N SER A 85 2.26 0.16 13.53
CA SER A 85 2.44 -0.14 14.96
C SER A 85 1.24 0.27 15.82
N LYS A 86 0.44 1.24 15.38
CA LYS A 86 -0.78 1.66 16.09
C LYS A 86 -1.90 0.62 16.07
N GLN A 87 -1.86 -0.31 15.14
CA GLN A 87 -2.88 -1.34 14.95
C GLN A 87 -2.43 -2.72 15.42
N ARG A 88 -1.25 -2.79 16.08
CA ARG A 88 -0.63 -4.03 16.52
C ARG A 88 -0.21 -3.94 17.97
N ASP A 89 -0.80 -4.77 18.82
CA ASP A 89 -0.44 -4.87 20.23
C ASP A 89 0.89 -5.60 20.46
N ASP A 90 1.33 -6.39 19.47
CA ASP A 90 2.54 -7.22 19.52
C ASP A 90 3.83 -6.49 19.10
N PHE A 91 3.72 -5.24 18.66
CA PHE A 91 4.86 -4.46 18.18
C PHE A 91 4.90 -3.04 18.78
N THR A 92 6.03 -2.66 19.36
CA THR A 92 6.28 -1.31 19.86
C THR A 92 7.20 -0.56 18.89
N PHE A 93 6.74 0.61 18.43
CA PHE A 93 7.54 1.47 17.55
C PHE A 93 8.84 1.91 18.25
N PRO A 94 10.02 1.70 17.62
CA PRO A 94 11.30 2.04 18.24
C PRO A 94 11.51 3.55 18.39
N ASP A 95 11.71 4.05 19.61
CA ASP A 95 11.89 5.50 19.89
C ASP A 95 13.06 6.12 19.12
N ARG A 96 14.12 5.37 18.84
CA ARG A 96 15.28 5.82 18.03
C ARG A 96 14.93 6.20 16.59
N LEU A 97 13.75 5.80 16.09
CA LEU A 97 13.26 6.12 14.75
C LEU A 97 12.38 7.36 14.72
N VAL A 98 12.07 7.96 15.88
CA VAL A 98 11.23 9.14 15.98
C VAL A 98 12.00 10.35 15.42
N SER A 99 11.50 10.90 14.31
CA SER A 99 11.93 12.20 13.76
C SER A 99 11.16 13.34 14.43
N ASP A 100 11.62 14.59 14.29
CA ASP A 100 10.93 15.75 14.82
C ASP A 100 9.49 15.87 14.30
N SER A 101 9.27 15.56 13.01
CA SER A 101 7.93 15.57 12.41
C SER A 101 7.03 14.50 13.01
N LEU A 102 7.57 13.30 13.24
CA LEU A 102 6.83 12.21 13.86
C LEU A 102 6.59 12.46 15.36
N ALA A 103 7.54 13.06 16.07
CA ALA A 103 7.36 13.48 17.46
C ALA A 103 6.21 14.48 17.58
N ARG A 104 6.12 15.45 16.66
CA ARG A 104 5.01 16.40 16.59
C ARG A 104 3.69 15.69 16.28
N GLU A 105 3.66 14.75 15.33
CA GLU A 105 2.47 13.94 15.04
C GLU A 105 2.00 13.17 16.28
N LYS A 106 2.91 12.48 16.96
CA LYS A 106 2.62 11.77 18.23
C LYS A 106 2.09 12.71 19.31
N SER A 107 2.63 13.93 19.44
CA SER A 107 2.22 14.87 20.49
C SER A 107 0.80 15.41 20.34
N ILE A 108 0.27 15.40 19.12
CA ILE A 108 -1.13 15.83 18.83
C ILE A 108 -2.07 14.65 18.59
N GLU A 109 -1.56 13.44 18.70
CA GLU A 109 -2.37 12.24 18.60
C GLU A 109 -3.35 12.17 19.78
N GLY A 110 -4.63 11.95 19.48
CA GLY A 110 -5.68 11.96 20.51
C GLY A 110 -6.08 13.35 21.01
N ILE A 111 -5.51 14.44 20.48
CA ILE A 111 -6.01 15.79 20.73
C ILE A 111 -7.16 16.06 19.77
N ASP A 112 -8.30 16.39 20.33
CA ASP A 112 -9.42 16.89 19.56
C ASP A 112 -9.19 18.34 19.16
N LEU A 113 -9.47 18.68 17.91
CA LEU A 113 -9.24 20.02 17.37
C LEU A 113 -10.55 20.83 17.36
N LEU A 114 -10.51 22.04 17.88
CA LEU A 114 -11.60 23.02 17.81
C LEU A 114 -11.23 24.13 16.83
N PRO A 115 -12.05 24.41 15.81
CA PRO A 115 -11.79 25.51 14.91
C PRO A 115 -12.00 26.86 15.59
N PHE A 116 -11.21 27.85 15.19
CA PHE A 116 -11.42 29.26 15.57
C PHE A 116 -11.17 30.17 14.38
N LEU A 117 -11.78 31.34 14.41
CA LEU A 117 -11.61 32.40 13.43
C LEU A 117 -10.88 33.58 14.06
N LYS A 118 -9.83 34.05 13.42
CA LYS A 118 -9.09 35.25 13.80
C LYS A 118 -8.63 35.98 12.53
N ASP A 119 -8.91 37.28 12.43
CA ASP A 119 -8.54 38.12 11.29
C ASP A 119 -8.95 37.50 9.94
N GLU A 120 -10.20 37.01 9.89
CA GLU A 120 -10.80 36.31 8.72
C GLU A 120 -10.08 35.02 8.28
N LYS A 121 -9.21 34.45 9.14
CA LYS A 121 -8.51 33.20 8.91
C LYS A 121 -8.88 32.14 9.95
N PHE A 122 -8.98 30.91 9.53
CA PHE A 122 -9.22 29.76 10.40
C PHE A 122 -7.92 29.18 10.95
N GLY A 123 -7.98 28.73 12.19
CA GLY A 123 -6.98 27.94 12.87
C GLY A 123 -7.65 26.90 13.77
N PHE A 124 -6.86 26.13 14.53
CA PHE A 124 -7.39 25.12 15.45
C PHE A 124 -6.71 25.19 16.82
N PHE A 125 -7.52 25.12 17.87
CA PHE A 125 -7.10 24.86 19.25
C PHE A 125 -7.15 23.37 19.56
N SER A 126 -6.38 22.97 20.56
CA SER A 126 -6.62 21.73 21.28
C SER A 126 -7.85 21.88 22.17
N ALA A 127 -8.81 20.97 22.05
CA ALA A 127 -10.00 20.94 22.90
C ALA A 127 -9.66 20.60 24.36
N ASN A 128 -8.50 19.97 24.61
CA ASN A 128 -8.10 19.51 25.93
C ASN A 128 -7.55 20.61 26.82
N ASP A 129 -6.75 21.53 26.26
CA ASP A 129 -6.03 22.55 27.03
C ASP A 129 -6.13 23.97 26.45
N GLY A 130 -6.82 24.14 25.32
CA GLY A 130 -7.00 25.44 24.66
C GLY A 130 -5.75 26.01 23.98
N GLN A 131 -4.67 25.22 23.86
CA GLN A 131 -3.46 25.66 23.16
C GLN A 131 -3.69 25.71 21.65
N ILE A 132 -3.07 26.68 20.97
CA ILE A 132 -3.13 26.75 19.51
C ILE A 132 -2.29 25.62 18.92
N VAL A 133 -2.94 24.69 18.21
CA VAL A 133 -2.28 23.61 17.47
C VAL A 133 -1.94 24.06 16.05
N ILE A 134 -2.89 24.73 15.37
CA ILE A 134 -2.74 25.24 14.01
C ILE A 134 -3.05 26.75 14.05
N GLN A 135 -2.11 27.55 13.61
CA GLN A 135 -2.25 29.02 13.56
C GLN A 135 -3.35 29.44 12.60
N ALA A 136 -3.99 30.59 12.85
CA ALA A 136 -5.00 31.17 11.98
C ALA A 136 -4.38 31.70 10.67
N ASN A 137 -4.24 30.83 9.68
CA ASN A 137 -3.68 31.13 8.37
C ASN A 137 -4.41 30.47 7.20
N LEU A 138 -5.53 29.77 7.48
CA LEU A 138 -6.34 29.09 6.47
C LEU A 138 -7.47 30.02 6.01
N ASP A 139 -7.75 30.04 4.71
CA ASP A 139 -8.83 30.85 4.13
C ASP A 139 -10.21 30.25 4.43
N ALA A 140 -10.31 28.92 4.37
CA ALA A 140 -11.51 28.17 4.69
C ALA A 140 -11.15 26.77 5.20
N ILE A 141 -12.10 26.16 5.90
CA ILE A 141 -12.08 24.75 6.31
C ILE A 141 -13.39 24.10 5.85
N ASP A 142 -13.40 22.76 5.72
CA ASP A 142 -14.60 22.03 5.31
C ASP A 142 -15.76 22.27 6.29
N ASP A 143 -16.98 22.35 5.77
CA ASP A 143 -18.21 22.63 6.54
C ASP A 143 -18.41 21.67 7.72
N GLN A 144 -18.04 20.40 7.56
CA GLN A 144 -18.09 19.40 8.64
C GLN A 144 -17.16 19.73 9.82
N ASN A 145 -16.14 20.55 9.60
CA ASN A 145 -15.15 20.96 10.62
C ASN A 145 -15.37 22.39 11.11
N LEU A 146 -16.41 23.11 10.64
CA LEU A 146 -16.73 24.48 11.07
C LEU A 146 -17.30 24.54 12.49
N CYS A 147 -17.99 23.49 12.94
CA CYS A 147 -18.64 23.44 14.24
C CYS A 147 -18.31 22.17 14.98
N GLY A 148 -17.89 22.30 16.24
CA GLY A 148 -17.61 21.16 17.11
C GLY A 148 -16.16 20.70 17.05
N VAL A 149 -15.95 19.52 17.58
CA VAL A 149 -14.64 18.90 17.74
C VAL A 149 -14.33 18.04 16.52
N SER A 150 -13.16 18.25 15.91
CA SER A 150 -12.64 17.37 14.84
C SER A 150 -11.55 16.47 15.39
N ASN A 151 -11.70 15.18 15.16
CA ASN A 151 -10.69 14.15 15.39
C ASN A 151 -10.19 13.51 14.09
N ASP A 152 -10.52 14.09 12.95
CA ASP A 152 -10.11 13.62 11.63
C ASP A 152 -8.59 13.62 11.49
N VAL A 153 -8.04 12.58 10.88
CA VAL A 153 -6.62 12.44 10.61
C VAL A 153 -6.13 13.43 9.56
N LEU A 154 -7.00 13.74 8.59
CA LEU A 154 -6.80 14.73 7.53
C LEU A 154 -8.01 15.67 7.48
N LEU A 155 -7.73 16.93 7.18
CA LEU A 155 -8.71 18.00 7.06
C LEU A 155 -8.66 18.58 5.64
N LYS A 156 -9.82 18.79 5.01
CA LYS A 156 -9.91 19.62 3.81
C LYS A 156 -9.86 21.08 4.20
N VAL A 157 -8.94 21.82 3.61
CA VAL A 157 -8.74 23.24 3.90
C VAL A 157 -8.49 24.02 2.62
N THR A 158 -8.76 25.33 2.66
CA THR A 158 -8.31 26.26 1.62
C THR A 158 -7.21 27.15 2.18
N SER A 159 -6.13 27.30 1.45
CA SER A 159 -5.02 28.18 1.81
C SER A 159 -4.50 28.85 0.53
N GLN A 160 -4.33 30.17 0.57
CA GLN A 160 -3.91 30.99 -0.58
C GLN A 160 -4.75 30.76 -1.84
N GLY A 161 -6.06 30.54 -1.65
CA GLY A 161 -7.04 30.31 -2.72
C GLY A 161 -7.07 28.89 -3.30
N ASN A 162 -6.19 27.98 -2.86
CA ASN A 162 -6.15 26.60 -3.34
C ASN A 162 -6.67 25.62 -2.25
N GLN A 163 -7.29 24.53 -2.68
CA GLN A 163 -7.74 23.45 -1.79
C GLN A 163 -6.61 22.47 -1.52
N TYR A 164 -6.49 22.07 -0.24
CA TYR A 164 -5.51 21.11 0.24
C TYR A 164 -6.12 20.09 1.18
N LEU A 165 -5.50 18.91 1.24
CA LEU A 165 -5.53 18.09 2.43
C LEU A 165 -4.43 18.57 3.38
N MET A 166 -4.78 18.73 4.64
CA MET A 166 -3.88 19.12 5.73
C MET A 166 -3.90 18.04 6.80
N ASN A 167 -2.75 17.64 7.29
CA ASN A 167 -2.70 16.74 8.43
C ASN A 167 -2.88 17.51 9.76
N ARG A 168 -3.06 16.81 10.85
CA ARG A 168 -3.30 17.39 12.19
C ARG A 168 -2.14 18.26 12.70
N THR A 169 -0.94 18.16 12.14
CA THR A 169 0.19 19.02 12.49
C THR A 169 0.11 20.40 11.82
N GLY A 170 -0.87 20.63 10.95
CA GLY A 170 -0.99 21.83 10.13
C GLY A 170 -0.16 21.80 8.84
N LYS A 171 0.43 20.65 8.50
CA LYS A 171 1.17 20.48 7.23
C LYS A 171 0.17 20.26 6.09
N LEU A 172 0.25 21.07 5.04
CA LEU A 172 -0.45 20.85 3.79
C LEU A 172 0.23 19.66 3.08
N VAL A 173 -0.49 18.57 2.88
CA VAL A 173 0.07 17.31 2.37
C VAL A 173 -0.25 17.04 0.91
N ARG A 174 -1.39 17.51 0.42
CA ARG A 174 -1.80 17.33 -0.97
C ARG A 174 -2.69 18.47 -1.45
N GLU A 175 -2.47 18.91 -2.67
CA GLU A 175 -3.26 19.94 -3.36
C GLU A 175 -4.26 19.30 -4.33
N ASN A 176 -5.38 20.00 -4.59
CA ASN A 176 -6.38 19.66 -5.61
C ASN A 176 -6.97 18.24 -5.47
N VAL A 177 -7.36 17.87 -4.26
CA VAL A 177 -8.06 16.62 -3.98
C VAL A 177 -9.56 16.88 -3.93
N GLY A 178 -10.33 16.16 -4.73
CA GLY A 178 -11.78 16.23 -4.72
C GLY A 178 -12.36 15.55 -3.48
N ASP A 179 -12.06 14.27 -3.30
CA ASP A 179 -12.46 13.50 -2.12
C ASP A 179 -11.35 12.58 -1.62
N PHE A 180 -11.49 12.04 -0.42
CA PHE A 180 -10.53 11.11 0.15
C PHE A 180 -11.21 10.13 1.12
N LYS A 181 -10.62 8.94 1.25
CA LYS A 181 -11.05 7.91 2.19
C LYS A 181 -9.84 7.33 2.89
N LEU A 182 -9.85 7.36 4.23
CA LEU A 182 -8.87 6.64 5.02
C LEU A 182 -9.13 5.13 4.87
N LEU A 183 -8.14 4.37 4.40
CA LEU A 183 -8.24 2.93 4.22
C LEU A 183 -7.80 2.22 5.50
N THR A 184 -6.49 2.04 5.69
CA THR A 184 -5.91 1.39 6.88
C THR A 184 -4.43 1.80 7.03
N ASN A 185 -3.85 1.60 8.20
CA ASN A 185 -2.40 1.77 8.45
C ASN A 185 -1.83 3.10 7.92
N GLY A 186 -2.62 4.18 7.98
CA GLY A 186 -2.19 5.50 7.48
C GLY A 186 -2.21 5.65 5.96
N ILE A 187 -2.85 4.74 5.22
CA ILE A 187 -3.09 4.88 3.78
C ILE A 187 -4.41 5.57 3.51
N VAL A 188 -4.36 6.50 2.57
CA VAL A 188 -5.48 7.31 2.11
C VAL A 188 -5.68 7.10 0.61
N ALA A 189 -6.85 6.64 0.23
CA ALA A 189 -7.30 6.72 -1.16
C ALA A 189 -7.75 8.15 -1.43
N LEU A 190 -7.30 8.70 -2.55
CA LEU A 190 -7.59 10.04 -3.03
C LEU A 190 -8.45 9.96 -4.28
N GLU A 191 -9.38 10.88 -4.43
CA GLU A 191 -10.14 11.06 -5.67
C GLU A 191 -9.91 12.48 -6.19
N SER A 192 -9.67 12.62 -7.48
CA SER A 192 -9.66 13.89 -8.19
C SER A 192 -10.07 13.67 -9.65
N THR A 193 -11.06 14.44 -10.10
CA THR A 193 -11.56 14.40 -11.48
C THR A 193 -11.98 12.99 -11.96
N GLY A 194 -12.54 12.19 -11.05
CA GLY A 194 -12.99 10.81 -11.34
C GLY A 194 -11.85 9.79 -11.45
N LYS A 195 -10.64 10.16 -11.02
CA LYS A 195 -9.51 9.23 -10.91
C LYS A 195 -9.04 9.11 -9.48
N PHE A 196 -8.58 7.91 -9.15
CA PHE A 196 -8.10 7.54 -7.82
C PHE A 196 -6.60 7.35 -7.81
N GLY A 197 -6.01 7.72 -6.70
CA GLY A 197 -4.63 7.46 -6.31
C GLY A 197 -4.56 7.07 -4.85
N CYS A 198 -3.36 6.83 -4.35
CA CYS A 198 -3.17 6.45 -2.96
C CYS A 198 -1.93 7.13 -2.38
N MET A 199 -2.02 7.61 -1.13
CA MET A 199 -0.88 8.21 -0.42
C MET A 199 -0.84 7.75 1.03
N LEU A 200 0.30 7.97 1.71
CA LEU A 200 0.34 7.98 3.17
C LEU A 200 -0.23 9.29 3.73
N VAL A 201 -0.71 9.24 4.98
CA VAL A 201 -1.22 10.44 5.72
C VAL A 201 -0.17 11.55 5.76
N SER A 202 1.11 11.21 5.74
CA SER A 202 2.25 12.13 5.68
C SER A 202 2.41 12.86 4.34
N GLY A 203 1.66 12.42 3.29
CA GLY A 203 1.57 13.06 1.99
C GLY A 203 2.39 12.39 0.87
N GLU A 204 3.16 11.34 1.19
CA GLU A 204 3.92 10.60 0.18
C GLU A 204 3.00 9.76 -0.70
N LEU A 205 3.07 9.95 -2.02
CA LEU A 205 2.27 9.22 -3.00
C LEU A 205 2.75 7.77 -3.09
N ILE A 206 1.80 6.84 -2.99
CA ILE A 206 2.01 5.39 -3.14
C ILE A 206 1.62 4.96 -4.56
N LEU A 207 0.40 5.30 -4.98
CA LEU A 207 -0.10 5.06 -6.33
C LEU A 207 -0.51 6.39 -6.97
N PRO A 208 -0.20 6.62 -8.26
CA PRO A 208 -0.56 7.85 -8.96
C PRO A 208 -2.08 7.98 -9.15
N MET A 209 -2.54 9.23 -9.41
CA MET A 209 -3.96 9.55 -9.65
C MET A 209 -4.37 9.16 -11.08
N GLU A 210 -4.46 7.87 -11.36
CA GLU A 210 -4.75 7.38 -12.73
C GLU A 210 -5.70 6.18 -12.78
N TYR A 211 -6.09 5.64 -11.64
CA TYR A 211 -6.94 4.47 -11.53
C TYR A 211 -8.43 4.87 -11.50
N ASP A 212 -9.29 3.95 -11.89
CA ASP A 212 -10.75 4.10 -11.84
C ASP A 212 -11.30 3.74 -10.46
N ASN A 213 -10.59 2.87 -9.72
CA ASN A 213 -10.90 2.52 -8.33
C ASN A 213 -9.63 2.01 -7.61
N ILE A 214 -9.59 2.16 -6.28
CA ILE A 214 -8.56 1.56 -5.41
C ILE A 214 -9.21 1.01 -4.16
N GLU A 215 -8.94 -0.25 -3.83
CA GLU A 215 -9.46 -0.94 -2.66
C GLU A 215 -8.37 -1.75 -1.95
N LEU A 216 -8.62 -2.08 -0.69
CA LEU A 216 -7.79 -3.04 0.05
C LEU A 216 -8.15 -4.47 -0.35
N VAL A 217 -7.12 -5.30 -0.50
CA VAL A 217 -7.22 -6.75 -0.60
C VAL A 217 -6.52 -7.34 0.62
N GLY A 218 -7.30 -7.87 1.54
CA GLY A 218 -6.78 -8.23 2.85
C GLY A 218 -6.14 -7.03 3.58
N PRO A 219 -5.31 -7.26 4.59
CA PRO A 219 -4.71 -6.19 5.38
C PRO A 219 -3.49 -5.52 4.72
N ASN A 220 -2.88 -6.14 3.70
CA ASN A 220 -1.51 -5.83 3.27
C ASN A 220 -1.37 -5.44 1.79
N TYR A 221 -2.46 -5.51 1.00
CA TYR A 221 -2.38 -5.30 -0.44
C TYR A 221 -3.43 -4.30 -0.91
N LEU A 222 -3.14 -3.69 -2.06
CA LEU A 222 -4.03 -2.76 -2.75
C LEU A 222 -4.42 -3.36 -4.10
N LYS A 223 -5.72 -3.41 -4.37
CA LYS A 223 -6.28 -3.68 -5.70
C LYS A 223 -6.59 -2.33 -6.35
N ALA A 224 -6.14 -2.12 -7.57
CA ALA A 224 -6.46 -0.95 -8.36
C ALA A 224 -7.04 -1.36 -9.70
N GLU A 225 -8.11 -0.68 -10.11
CA GLU A 225 -8.75 -0.85 -11.40
C GLU A 225 -8.31 0.27 -12.36
N LYS A 226 -8.00 -0.07 -13.60
CA LYS A 226 -7.73 0.90 -14.66
C LYS A 226 -8.24 0.36 -15.99
N SER A 227 -9.22 1.05 -16.59
CA SER A 227 -9.83 0.69 -17.87
C SER A 227 -10.43 -0.74 -17.90
N GLY A 228 -11.00 -1.19 -16.78
CA GLY A 228 -11.60 -2.52 -16.62
C GLY A 228 -10.59 -3.63 -16.32
N GLU A 229 -9.31 -3.31 -16.19
CA GLU A 229 -8.27 -4.27 -15.80
C GLU A 229 -7.89 -4.08 -14.33
N MET A 230 -7.70 -5.19 -13.60
CA MET A 230 -7.33 -5.19 -12.20
C MET A 230 -5.83 -5.43 -12.02
N PHE A 231 -5.27 -4.73 -11.06
CA PHE A 231 -3.84 -4.78 -10.69
C PHE A 231 -3.71 -5.02 -9.19
N LEU A 232 -2.75 -5.85 -8.79
CA LEU A 232 -2.41 -6.07 -7.39
C LEU A 232 -1.09 -5.36 -7.05
N PHE A 233 -1.11 -4.59 -5.96
CA PHE A 233 0.05 -3.90 -5.43
C PHE A 233 0.30 -4.28 -3.97
N SER A 234 1.56 -4.29 -3.54
CA SER A 234 1.90 -4.29 -2.12
C SER A 234 1.41 -3.00 -1.45
N PHE A 235 1.41 -3.00 -0.13
CA PHE A 235 0.99 -1.86 0.69
C PHE A 235 1.67 -0.52 0.32
N LEU A 236 2.93 -0.54 -0.10
CA LEU A 236 3.66 0.66 -0.54
C LEU A 236 3.76 0.82 -2.06
N GLY A 237 2.89 0.14 -2.82
CA GLY A 237 2.70 0.40 -4.25
C GLY A 237 3.62 -0.40 -5.17
N LYS A 238 4.26 -1.49 -4.71
CA LYS A 238 4.95 -2.39 -5.62
C LYS A 238 3.94 -3.26 -6.35
N ARG A 239 4.00 -3.30 -7.68
CA ARG A 239 3.21 -4.23 -8.49
C ARG A 239 3.62 -5.67 -8.19
N MET A 240 2.65 -6.52 -7.84
CA MET A 240 2.87 -7.88 -7.36
C MET A 240 2.69 -8.93 -8.46
N LEU A 241 1.93 -8.60 -9.49
CA LEU A 241 1.60 -9.48 -10.61
C LEU A 241 1.94 -8.79 -11.93
N SER A 242 2.55 -9.50 -12.88
CA SER A 242 2.92 -8.94 -14.19
C SER A 242 1.73 -8.77 -15.12
N GLY A 243 0.71 -9.64 -14.98
CA GLY A 243 -0.51 -9.64 -15.77
C GLY A 243 -1.54 -8.60 -15.33
N THR A 244 -2.66 -8.57 -16.07
CA THR A 244 -3.91 -7.88 -15.73
C THR A 244 -5.02 -8.90 -15.62
N TYR A 245 -6.02 -8.65 -14.80
CA TYR A 245 -7.05 -9.61 -14.44
C TYR A 245 -8.42 -8.97 -14.56
N ASP A 246 -9.44 -9.78 -14.86
CA ASP A 246 -10.83 -9.35 -14.90
C ASP A 246 -11.34 -9.06 -13.47
N GLU A 247 -10.87 -9.87 -12.50
CA GLU A 247 -11.24 -9.72 -11.10
C GLU A 247 -10.14 -10.26 -10.17
N ILE A 248 -10.00 -9.62 -9.01
CA ILE A 248 -9.15 -10.05 -7.89
C ILE A 248 -10.02 -10.07 -6.63
N THR A 249 -10.26 -11.25 -6.07
CA THR A 249 -11.14 -11.42 -4.89
C THR A 249 -10.37 -11.98 -3.72
N PHE A 250 -10.53 -11.37 -2.54
CA PHE A 250 -9.95 -11.84 -1.27
C PHE A 250 -10.84 -12.90 -0.64
N LEU A 251 -10.28 -14.08 -0.39
CA LEU A 251 -10.99 -15.22 0.20
C LEU A 251 -10.83 -15.31 1.72
N GLY A 252 -9.82 -14.60 2.28
CA GLY A 252 -9.48 -14.65 3.71
C GLY A 252 -8.07 -15.17 3.95
N GLY A 253 -7.53 -14.94 5.16
CA GLY A 253 -6.13 -15.26 5.46
C GLY A 253 -5.18 -14.53 4.52
N ASP A 254 -4.39 -15.27 3.77
CA ASP A 254 -3.49 -14.74 2.72
C ASP A 254 -3.91 -15.21 1.31
N LEU A 255 -5.17 -15.68 1.14
CA LEU A 255 -5.62 -16.30 -0.10
C LEU A 255 -6.47 -15.36 -0.94
N ILE A 256 -6.18 -15.31 -2.24
CA ILE A 256 -6.98 -14.60 -3.25
C ILE A 256 -7.32 -15.52 -4.43
N THR A 257 -8.39 -15.17 -5.14
CA THR A 257 -8.62 -15.63 -6.51
C THR A 257 -8.27 -14.53 -7.51
N LEU A 258 -7.76 -14.95 -8.65
CA LEU A 258 -7.50 -14.14 -9.82
C LEU A 258 -8.35 -14.68 -10.95
N SER A 259 -9.22 -13.86 -11.55
CA SER A 259 -10.02 -14.24 -12.71
C SER A 259 -9.42 -13.68 -13.98
N ASN A 260 -9.32 -14.50 -15.00
CA ASN A 260 -8.89 -14.11 -16.34
C ASN A 260 -9.63 -14.95 -17.38
N ARG A 261 -10.37 -14.30 -18.28
CA ARG A 261 -11.13 -14.94 -19.39
C ARG A 261 -12.06 -16.06 -18.93
N GLY A 262 -12.74 -15.85 -17.80
CA GLY A 262 -13.72 -16.79 -17.25
C GLY A 262 -13.11 -18.02 -16.56
N LYS A 263 -11.80 -18.03 -16.33
CA LYS A 263 -11.12 -19.02 -15.49
C LYS A 263 -10.48 -18.34 -14.28
N MET A 264 -10.38 -19.10 -13.18
CA MET A 264 -9.81 -18.62 -11.93
C MET A 264 -8.52 -19.36 -11.59
N ALA A 265 -7.58 -18.63 -11.01
CA ALA A 265 -6.40 -19.15 -10.34
C ALA A 265 -6.45 -18.80 -8.86
N LEU A 266 -5.90 -19.66 -8.02
CA LEU A 266 -5.69 -19.42 -6.60
C LEU A 266 -4.25 -18.95 -6.37
N LEU A 267 -4.08 -17.97 -5.50
CA LEU A 267 -2.77 -17.45 -5.11
C LEU A 267 -2.72 -17.19 -3.62
N ASN A 268 -1.70 -17.74 -2.97
CA ASN A 268 -1.40 -17.43 -1.58
C ASN A 268 -0.46 -16.22 -1.54
N LEU A 269 -0.95 -15.11 -0.99
CA LEU A 269 -0.21 -13.84 -0.89
C LEU A 269 1.04 -13.93 -0.01
N ALA A 270 1.09 -14.90 0.95
CA ALA A 270 2.27 -15.13 1.78
C ALA A 270 3.48 -15.66 0.97
N GLU A 271 3.24 -16.21 -0.21
CA GLU A 271 4.30 -16.70 -1.10
C GLU A 271 4.93 -15.59 -1.96
N LEU A 272 4.38 -14.38 -1.92
CA LEU A 272 4.89 -13.24 -2.65
C LEU A 272 6.20 -12.74 -2.04
N THR A 273 7.32 -13.10 -2.64
CA THR A 273 8.68 -12.87 -2.11
C THR A 273 9.37 -11.59 -2.60
N GLY A 274 8.59 -10.59 -3.00
CA GLY A 274 9.16 -9.31 -3.45
C GLY A 274 9.41 -9.20 -4.96
N ASN A 275 9.44 -10.28 -5.72
CA ASN A 275 9.38 -10.23 -7.17
C ASN A 275 7.93 -10.35 -7.64
N ALA A 276 7.58 -9.68 -8.73
CA ALA A 276 6.26 -9.89 -9.36
C ALA A 276 6.20 -11.33 -9.90
N ILE A 277 5.07 -12.01 -9.63
CA ILE A 277 4.80 -13.31 -10.23
C ILE A 277 4.42 -13.11 -11.70
N ASP A 278 5.00 -13.89 -12.61
CA ASP A 278 4.59 -13.92 -14.00
C ASP A 278 3.23 -14.64 -14.11
N GLU A 279 2.31 -14.09 -14.92
CA GLU A 279 1.01 -14.71 -15.19
C GLU A 279 1.15 -16.16 -15.65
N LYS A 280 2.24 -16.52 -16.35
CA LYS A 280 2.54 -17.88 -16.80
C LYS A 280 2.81 -18.87 -15.67
N GLU A 281 3.13 -18.39 -14.49
CA GLU A 281 3.34 -19.20 -13.28
C GLU A 281 2.01 -19.53 -12.59
N LEU A 282 0.90 -18.85 -12.99
CA LEU A 282 -0.42 -19.03 -12.40
C LEU A 282 -1.22 -20.09 -13.18
N SER A 283 -1.90 -20.95 -12.45
CA SER A 283 -2.75 -22.00 -13.01
C SER A 283 -4.21 -21.57 -13.06
N PHE A 284 -4.67 -21.04 -14.20
CA PHE A 284 -6.08 -20.67 -14.45
C PHE A 284 -6.88 -21.90 -14.85
N MET A 285 -7.28 -22.72 -13.90
CA MET A 285 -7.93 -24.00 -14.15
C MET A 285 -9.36 -24.10 -13.63
N TYR A 286 -9.72 -23.28 -12.63
CA TYR A 286 -11.03 -23.36 -12.00
C TYR A 286 -12.07 -22.52 -12.74
N ASP A 287 -13.30 -23.03 -12.81
CA ASP A 287 -14.48 -22.31 -13.29
C ASP A 287 -15.12 -21.53 -12.13
N GLU A 288 -15.05 -22.10 -10.91
CA GLU A 288 -15.59 -21.53 -9.70
C GLU A 288 -14.73 -21.93 -8.50
N VAL A 289 -14.71 -21.10 -7.47
CA VAL A 289 -14.01 -21.35 -6.21
C VAL A 289 -14.91 -20.91 -5.06
N GLU A 290 -15.12 -21.81 -4.11
CA GLU A 290 -15.84 -21.55 -2.86
C GLU A 290 -14.95 -21.73 -1.64
N THR A 291 -15.30 -21.09 -0.53
CA THR A 291 -14.58 -21.24 0.74
C THR A 291 -15.50 -21.68 1.86
N PHE A 292 -15.00 -22.52 2.76
CA PHE A 292 -15.73 -23.03 3.93
C PHE A 292 -14.93 -22.76 5.20
N ASP A 293 -15.59 -22.13 6.18
CA ASP A 293 -15.07 -21.86 7.53
C ASP A 293 -13.68 -21.19 7.59
N GLN A 294 -13.25 -20.51 6.52
CA GLN A 294 -11.90 -19.98 6.37
C GLN A 294 -10.79 -21.04 6.58
N LYS A 295 -11.10 -22.29 6.28
CA LYS A 295 -10.19 -23.44 6.42
C LYS A 295 -10.00 -24.19 5.13
N TYR A 296 -11.06 -24.29 4.33
CA TYR A 296 -11.10 -25.08 3.13
C TYR A 296 -11.48 -24.26 1.91
N VAL A 297 -10.91 -24.63 0.78
CA VAL A 297 -11.21 -24.09 -0.54
C VAL A 297 -11.65 -25.22 -1.44
N LEU A 298 -12.84 -25.11 -1.98
CA LEU A 298 -13.38 -26.02 -2.97
C LEU A 298 -13.24 -25.36 -4.36
N GLY A 299 -12.53 -26.02 -5.26
CA GLY A 299 -12.34 -25.59 -6.63
C GLY A 299 -13.08 -26.49 -7.61
N PHE A 300 -13.75 -25.92 -8.58
CA PHE A 300 -14.51 -26.60 -9.62
C PHE A 300 -13.84 -26.44 -10.98
N SER A 301 -13.68 -27.52 -11.74
CA SER A 301 -13.15 -27.52 -13.10
C SER A 301 -13.95 -28.49 -13.99
N GLY A 302 -14.95 -27.96 -14.73
CA GLY A 302 -15.96 -28.77 -15.37
C GLY A 302 -16.75 -29.56 -14.34
N ASP A 303 -16.80 -30.91 -14.52
CA ASP A 303 -17.47 -31.84 -13.60
C ASP A 303 -16.53 -32.35 -12.49
N ALA A 304 -15.30 -31.81 -12.41
CA ALA A 304 -14.32 -32.24 -11.41
C ALA A 304 -14.19 -31.22 -10.28
N GLU A 305 -14.04 -31.75 -9.04
CA GLU A 305 -13.88 -30.98 -7.83
C GLU A 305 -12.54 -31.29 -7.14
N ILE A 306 -12.00 -30.32 -6.44
CA ILE A 306 -10.80 -30.41 -5.62
C ILE A 306 -11.05 -29.75 -4.27
N LEU A 307 -10.52 -30.33 -3.18
CA LEU A 307 -10.49 -29.67 -1.88
C LEU A 307 -9.07 -29.35 -1.49
N LEU A 308 -8.85 -28.08 -1.15
CA LEU A 308 -7.59 -27.55 -0.68
C LEU A 308 -7.75 -26.98 0.73
N ASN A 309 -6.67 -26.91 1.50
CA ASN A 309 -6.61 -26.00 2.64
C ASN A 309 -6.22 -24.57 2.23
N PHE A 310 -6.23 -23.62 3.17
CA PHE A 310 -5.85 -22.22 2.88
C PHE A 310 -4.34 -22.00 2.58
N ARG A 311 -3.51 -23.07 2.64
CA ARG A 311 -2.12 -23.08 2.15
C ARG A 311 -2.00 -23.67 0.75
N LEU A 312 -3.15 -23.95 0.09
CA LEU A 312 -3.24 -24.61 -1.22
C LEU A 312 -2.67 -26.04 -1.24
N GLU A 313 -2.58 -26.71 -0.08
CA GLU A 313 -2.24 -28.12 -0.02
C GLU A 313 -3.49 -28.95 -0.34
N GLU A 314 -3.35 -29.92 -1.25
CA GLU A 314 -4.45 -30.81 -1.63
C GLU A 314 -4.85 -31.71 -0.47
N LEU A 315 -6.13 -31.66 -0.10
CA LEU A 315 -6.75 -32.57 0.86
C LEU A 315 -7.51 -33.69 0.15
N ILE A 316 -8.19 -33.36 -0.95
CA ILE A 316 -8.83 -34.30 -1.88
C ILE A 316 -8.40 -33.85 -3.28
N PRO A 317 -7.75 -34.74 -4.07
CA PRO A 317 -7.26 -34.39 -5.40
C PRO A 317 -8.38 -34.13 -6.40
N LEU A 318 -8.08 -33.36 -7.44
CA LEU A 318 -9.03 -33.07 -8.50
C LEU A 318 -9.56 -34.37 -9.13
N GLY A 319 -10.88 -34.55 -9.15
CA GLY A 319 -11.50 -35.74 -9.69
C GLY A 319 -13.01 -35.58 -9.91
N ILE A 320 -13.59 -36.52 -10.66
CA ILE A 320 -15.04 -36.56 -10.90
C ILE A 320 -15.72 -37.20 -9.68
N HIS A 321 -15.99 -36.39 -8.68
CA HIS A 321 -16.71 -36.73 -7.45
C HIS A 321 -17.32 -35.47 -6.88
N GLU A 322 -18.36 -35.60 -6.11
CA GLU A 322 -18.94 -34.51 -5.34
C GLU A 322 -18.30 -34.44 -3.95
N ILE A 323 -17.86 -33.28 -3.52
CA ILE A 323 -17.25 -33.03 -2.20
C ILE A 323 -18.25 -32.29 -1.32
N TYR A 324 -18.50 -32.82 -0.16
CA TYR A 324 -19.39 -32.22 0.84
C TYR A 324 -18.61 -31.85 2.10
N VAL A 325 -18.81 -30.62 2.58
CA VAL A 325 -18.23 -30.11 3.83
C VAL A 325 -19.38 -29.83 4.81
N GLU A 326 -19.48 -30.60 5.87
CA GLU A 326 -20.48 -30.44 6.92
C GLU A 326 -19.78 -30.29 8.30
N GLY A 327 -19.65 -29.06 8.78
CA GLY A 327 -18.96 -28.76 10.03
C GLY A 327 -17.51 -29.23 10.01
N ALA A 328 -17.15 -30.21 10.85
CA ALA A 328 -15.78 -30.76 10.92
C ALA A 328 -15.57 -31.96 9.96
N TYR A 329 -16.58 -32.37 9.20
CA TYR A 329 -16.53 -33.56 8.36
C TYR A 329 -16.44 -33.17 6.90
N VAL A 330 -15.60 -33.90 6.17
CA VAL A 330 -15.49 -33.83 4.72
C VAL A 330 -15.72 -35.25 4.18
N TYR A 331 -16.59 -35.40 3.20
CA TYR A 331 -16.83 -36.68 2.53
C TYR A 331 -17.03 -36.48 1.03
N THR A 332 -16.74 -37.54 0.26
CA THR A 332 -16.93 -37.56 -1.17
C THR A 332 -18.02 -38.55 -1.55
N LYS A 333 -18.73 -38.23 -2.63
CA LYS A 333 -19.67 -39.11 -3.28
C LYS A 333 -19.23 -39.27 -4.74
N SER A 334 -18.96 -40.48 -5.13
CA SER A 334 -18.63 -40.87 -6.52
C SER A 334 -19.88 -41.25 -7.29
#